data_be794366e75de76c5a8ab10f9ef4ad81
#
_entry.id   be794366e75de76c5a8ab10f9ef4ad81
#
_cell.length_a   1.000
_cell.length_b   1.000
_cell.length_c   1.000
_cell.angle_alpha   90.00
_cell.angle_beta   90.00
_cell.angle_gamma   90.00
#
_symmetry.space_group_name_H-M   'P 1'
#
loop_
_entity.id
_entity.type
_entity.pdbx_description
1 polymer ?
#
loop_
_entity_poly.entity_id
_entity_poly.type
_entity_poly.pdbx_seq_one_letter_code
_entity_poly.pdbx_strand_id
1 'polypeptide(L)'
;FRNEITPGNFIFRIREFEQMELEFFCTPGTDLEWYRYWKDYCHKFLLALGMKDESIRLREHAQEELSHYSKGTTDIEFMFPFGWGELWGIADRTDFDLKSHADHSGENFEYLDPYTNEKFIPYCVEPSLGADRVALAFLCNAYEEQELEGGDVRTVLHLHPALAPFKCAVLPLSKKLSDQAQVVYEKLAKKFMVDFDET
;
A
#
# COMPACT_ATOMS: atom_id res chain seq x y z
N PHE A 1 -10.39 13.70 8.48
CA PHE A 1 -10.96 14.50 7.39
C PHE A 1 -9.91 15.50 6.93
N ARG A 2 -9.49 15.43 5.69
CA ARG A 2 -8.50 16.37 5.13
C ARG A 2 -9.14 17.11 3.95
N ASN A 3 -8.80 18.38 3.80
CA ASN A 3 -9.22 19.19 2.65
C ASN A 3 -8.00 19.43 1.74
N GLU A 4 -7.88 18.62 0.69
CA GLU A 4 -6.82 18.79 -0.30
C GLU A 4 -7.17 19.95 -1.26
N ILE A 5 -6.48 21.06 -1.09
CA ILE A 5 -6.75 22.30 -1.84
C ILE A 5 -6.13 22.25 -3.24
N THR A 6 -5.02 21.53 -3.41
CA THR A 6 -4.25 21.49 -4.66
C THR A 6 -4.11 20.05 -5.19
N PRO A 7 -5.18 19.48 -5.80
CA PRO A 7 -5.06 18.20 -6.47
C PRO A 7 -4.07 18.29 -7.64
N GLY A 8 -3.39 17.18 -7.93
CA GLY A 8 -2.40 17.15 -9.02
C GLY A 8 -1.80 15.77 -9.22
N ASN A 9 -1.12 15.61 -10.34
CA ASN A 9 -0.46 14.37 -10.74
C ASN A 9 -1.44 13.17 -10.76
N PHE A 10 -2.55 13.34 -11.49
CA PHE A 10 -3.60 12.32 -11.62
C PHE A 10 -4.12 11.89 -10.24
N ILE A 11 -4.18 10.60 -9.94
CA ILE A 11 -4.67 10.09 -8.64
C ILE A 11 -3.63 10.14 -7.51
N PHE A 12 -2.45 10.72 -7.73
CA PHE A 12 -1.46 10.91 -6.68
C PHE A 12 -1.96 11.86 -5.58
N ARG A 13 -2.67 12.94 -5.95
CA ARG A 13 -3.31 13.86 -5.02
C ARG A 13 -4.69 14.26 -5.52
N ILE A 14 -5.71 13.74 -4.88
CA ILE A 14 -7.13 13.95 -5.19
C ILE A 14 -7.87 14.44 -3.95
N ARG A 15 -9.07 15.00 -4.15
CA ARG A 15 -9.85 15.58 -3.04
C ARG A 15 -10.52 14.56 -2.16
N GLU A 16 -10.96 13.44 -2.75
CA GLU A 16 -11.55 12.31 -2.04
C GLU A 16 -10.68 11.10 -2.31
N PHE A 17 -10.21 10.45 -1.26
CA PHE A 17 -9.27 9.33 -1.35
C PHE A 17 -9.49 8.35 -0.21
N GLU A 18 -9.10 7.11 -0.43
CA GLU A 18 -9.10 6.07 0.58
C GLU A 18 -7.72 5.93 1.20
N GLN A 19 -7.67 5.87 2.53
CA GLN A 19 -6.46 5.57 3.28
C GLN A 19 -6.58 4.19 3.93
N MET A 20 -5.48 3.48 4.00
CA MET A 20 -5.29 2.29 4.82
C MET A 20 -4.34 2.66 5.95
N GLU A 21 -4.83 2.60 7.17
CA GLU A 21 -4.08 2.91 8.39
C GLU A 21 -4.07 1.67 9.29
N LEU A 22 -2.89 1.27 9.71
CA LEU A 22 -2.70 0.20 10.66
C LEU A 22 -2.19 0.82 11.95
N GLU A 23 -2.95 0.69 13.02
CA GLU A 23 -2.54 1.13 14.34
C GLU A 23 -2.08 -0.07 15.18
N PHE A 24 -0.78 -0.17 15.35
CA PHE A 24 -0.17 -1.25 16.12
C PHE A 24 0.16 -0.77 17.53
N PHE A 25 -0.58 -1.29 18.50
CA PHE A 25 -0.38 -0.95 19.90
C PHE A 25 0.63 -1.87 20.56
N CYS A 26 1.57 -1.29 21.29
CA CYS A 26 2.65 -2.01 21.96
C CYS A 26 2.92 -1.48 23.38
N THR A 27 3.65 -2.29 24.14
CA THR A 27 4.12 -1.89 25.46
C THR A 27 5.07 -0.72 25.38
N PRO A 28 4.90 0.35 26.20
CA PRO A 28 5.82 1.47 26.25
C PRO A 28 7.29 1.05 26.41
N GLY A 29 8.17 1.64 25.61
CA GLY A 29 9.59 1.30 25.57
C GLY A 29 9.96 0.21 24.56
N THR A 30 8.98 -0.48 23.93
CA THR A 30 9.21 -1.43 22.83
C THR A 30 8.90 -0.80 21.46
N ASP A 31 8.42 0.41 21.45
CA ASP A 31 7.97 1.18 20.29
C ASP A 31 9.02 1.26 19.17
N LEU A 32 10.26 1.58 19.48
CA LEU A 32 11.33 1.67 18.47
C LEU A 32 11.69 0.32 17.82
N GLU A 33 11.51 -0.79 18.53
CA GLU A 33 11.69 -2.12 17.94
C GLU A 33 10.57 -2.42 16.94
N TRP A 34 9.31 -2.16 17.34
CA TRP A 34 8.15 -2.32 16.48
C TRP A 34 8.14 -1.36 15.29
N TYR A 35 8.60 -0.13 15.49
CA TYR A 35 8.77 0.84 14.40
C TYR A 35 9.75 0.31 13.33
N ARG A 36 10.91 -0.25 13.74
CA ARG A 36 11.85 -0.88 12.80
C ARG A 36 11.26 -2.09 12.12
N TYR A 37 10.52 -2.92 12.85
CA TYR A 37 9.82 -4.08 12.31
C TYR A 37 8.82 -3.67 11.21
N TRP A 38 7.96 -2.71 11.49
CA TRP A 38 6.95 -2.26 10.53
C TRP A 38 7.56 -1.57 9.31
N LYS A 39 8.62 -0.81 9.48
CA LYS A 39 9.39 -0.21 8.38
C LYS A 39 9.93 -1.30 7.43
N ASP A 40 10.56 -2.33 7.96
CA ASP A 40 11.08 -3.45 7.19
C ASP A 40 9.96 -4.30 6.56
N TYR A 41 8.89 -4.54 7.29
CA TYR A 41 7.73 -5.29 6.80
C TYR A 41 7.05 -4.59 5.62
N CYS A 42 6.75 -3.30 5.73
CA CYS A 42 6.11 -2.52 4.67
C CYS A 42 6.97 -2.46 3.40
N HIS A 43 8.29 -2.26 3.56
CA HIS A 43 9.23 -2.31 2.44
C HIS A 43 9.20 -3.68 1.74
N LYS A 44 9.37 -4.76 2.49
CA LYS A 44 9.34 -6.13 1.95
C LYS A 44 7.99 -6.50 1.33
N PHE A 45 6.89 -6.00 1.88
CA PHE A 45 5.56 -6.21 1.32
C PHE A 45 5.44 -5.65 -0.10
N LEU A 46 5.95 -4.44 -0.36
CA LEU A 46 5.95 -3.85 -1.70
C LEU A 46 6.80 -4.67 -2.68
N LEU A 47 8.00 -5.09 -2.25
CA LEU A 47 8.87 -5.95 -3.07
C LEU A 47 8.21 -7.30 -3.38
N ALA A 48 7.55 -7.92 -2.40
CA ALA A 48 6.85 -9.19 -2.58
C ALA A 48 5.69 -9.12 -3.58
N LEU A 49 5.13 -7.93 -3.80
CA LEU A 49 4.11 -7.64 -4.81
C LEU A 49 4.70 -7.16 -6.15
N GLY A 50 6.01 -7.27 -6.32
CA GLY A 50 6.68 -7.01 -7.59
C GLY A 50 7.15 -5.57 -7.81
N MET A 51 7.13 -4.72 -6.78
CA MET A 51 7.75 -3.40 -6.86
C MET A 51 9.28 -3.55 -6.94
N LYS A 52 9.91 -2.78 -7.81
CA LYS A 52 11.36 -2.82 -8.00
C LYS A 52 12.05 -2.06 -6.87
N ASP A 53 13.08 -2.65 -6.27
CA ASP A 53 13.81 -2.06 -5.14
C ASP A 53 14.46 -0.72 -5.50
N GLU A 54 14.98 -0.61 -6.73
CA GLU A 54 15.54 0.64 -7.26
C GLU A 54 14.49 1.77 -7.46
N SER A 55 13.20 1.42 -7.48
CA SER A 55 12.10 2.38 -7.64
C SER A 55 11.56 2.92 -6.31
N ILE A 56 12.04 2.40 -5.19
CA ILE A 56 11.63 2.83 -3.84
C ILE A 56 12.83 3.21 -2.99
N ARG A 57 12.61 4.07 -2.02
CA ARG A 57 13.60 4.42 -1.00
C ARG A 57 12.96 4.71 0.33
N LEU A 58 13.72 4.52 1.39
CA LEU A 58 13.34 4.94 2.74
C LEU A 58 13.87 6.34 3.00
N ARG A 59 13.00 7.28 3.38
CA ARG A 59 13.33 8.63 3.79
C ARG A 59 12.99 8.78 5.27
N GLU A 60 13.99 8.78 6.12
CA GLU A 60 13.81 9.10 7.54
C GLU A 60 13.70 10.61 7.72
N HIS A 61 12.71 11.04 8.51
CA HIS A 61 12.52 12.44 8.83
C HIS A 61 13.60 12.89 9.84
N ALA A 62 14.18 14.04 9.58
CA ALA A 62 15.06 14.68 10.55
C ALA A 62 14.26 15.13 11.79
N GLN A 63 14.93 15.32 12.92
CA GLN A 63 14.28 15.66 14.19
C GLN A 63 13.40 16.93 14.07
N GLU A 64 13.82 17.88 13.25
CA GLU A 64 13.11 19.14 13.00
C GLU A 64 11.87 18.99 12.12
N GLU A 65 11.79 17.88 11.36
CA GLU A 65 10.66 17.56 10.48
C GLU A 65 9.59 16.74 11.21
N LEU A 66 9.93 16.13 12.36
CA LEU A 66 9.00 15.29 13.09
C LEU A 66 7.80 16.08 13.58
N SER A 67 6.62 15.50 13.43
CA SER A 67 5.42 16.00 14.07
C SER A 67 5.58 15.94 15.60
N HIS A 68 4.94 16.85 16.32
CA HIS A 68 5.02 16.96 17.78
C HIS A 68 4.58 15.71 18.55
N TYR A 69 3.86 14.81 17.89
CA TYR A 69 3.38 13.53 18.43
C TYR A 69 4.29 12.34 18.07
N SER A 70 5.27 12.52 17.20
CA SER A 70 6.08 11.42 16.66
C SER A 70 7.48 11.42 17.26
N LYS A 71 7.92 10.23 17.66
CA LYS A 71 9.30 9.96 18.09
C LYS A 71 10.21 9.57 16.91
N GLY A 72 9.61 9.09 15.83
CA GLY A 72 10.27 8.75 14.58
C GLY A 72 9.25 8.59 13.44
N THR A 73 9.59 9.09 12.27
CA THR A 73 8.78 8.94 11.05
C THR A 73 9.70 8.57 9.89
N THR A 74 9.28 7.60 9.10
CA THR A 74 9.93 7.21 7.85
C THR A 74 8.89 7.13 6.75
N ASP A 75 9.17 7.76 5.61
CA ASP A 75 8.41 7.56 4.40
C ASP A 75 9.07 6.49 3.53
N ILE A 76 8.29 5.59 2.99
CA ILE A 76 8.67 4.84 1.80
C ILE A 76 8.24 5.71 0.62
N GLU A 77 9.20 6.19 -0.15
CA GLU A 77 8.95 6.97 -1.35
C GLU A 77 9.11 6.11 -2.60
N PHE A 78 8.29 6.37 -3.61
CA PHE A 78 8.38 5.75 -4.94
C PHE A 78 8.78 6.79 -5.98
N MET A 79 9.58 6.37 -6.98
CA MET A 79 9.96 7.20 -8.12
C MET A 79 8.84 7.21 -9.17
N PHE A 80 7.93 8.15 -9.01
CA PHE A 80 6.88 8.42 -10.00
C PHE A 80 7.47 9.12 -11.24
N PRO A 81 6.76 9.18 -12.37
CA PRO A 81 7.19 9.93 -13.56
C PRO A 81 7.49 11.42 -13.30
N PHE A 82 6.91 11.99 -12.25
CA PHE A 82 7.12 13.38 -11.83
C PHE A 82 8.16 13.52 -10.69
N GLY A 83 8.85 12.45 -10.30
CA GLY A 83 9.88 12.43 -9.26
C GLY A 83 9.48 11.64 -8.02
N TRP A 84 10.34 11.69 -7.00
CA TRP A 84 10.10 11.01 -5.73
C TRP A 84 8.85 11.54 -5.03
N GLY A 85 7.98 10.64 -4.63
CA GLY A 85 6.77 10.94 -3.88
C GLY A 85 6.51 9.91 -2.78
N GLU A 86 5.99 10.41 -1.67
CA GLU A 86 5.58 9.57 -0.54
C GLU A 86 4.54 8.55 -0.97
N LEU A 87 4.79 7.29 -0.66
CA LEU A 87 3.91 6.17 -0.91
C LEU A 87 3.31 5.63 0.40
N TRP A 88 4.13 5.48 1.43
CA TRP A 88 3.74 4.87 2.71
C TRP A 88 4.48 5.54 3.85
N GLY A 89 3.77 6.17 4.77
CA GLY A 89 4.34 6.73 5.99
C GLY A 89 4.31 5.72 7.13
N ILE A 90 5.36 5.61 7.90
CA ILE A 90 5.42 4.82 9.14
C ILE A 90 5.83 5.75 10.27
N ALA A 91 4.97 5.91 11.28
CA ALA A 91 5.21 6.81 12.40
C ALA A 91 5.16 6.07 13.75
N ASP A 92 6.14 6.34 14.60
CA ASP A 92 6.05 6.03 16.04
C ASP A 92 5.36 7.20 16.74
N ARG A 93 4.08 7.04 17.06
CA ARG A 93 3.20 8.06 17.64
C ARG A 93 3.23 8.08 19.16
N THR A 94 3.95 7.16 19.78
CA THR A 94 3.98 6.98 21.23
C THR A 94 2.57 6.78 21.83
N ASP A 95 2.29 7.34 22.98
CA ASP A 95 0.96 7.36 23.62
C ASP A 95 0.17 8.66 23.38
N PHE A 96 0.65 9.50 22.46
CA PHE A 96 0.13 10.86 22.26
C PHE A 96 -1.37 10.90 22.04
N ASP A 97 -1.87 10.08 21.09
CA ASP A 97 -3.29 10.09 20.71
C ASP A 97 -4.16 9.57 21.85
N LEU A 98 -3.79 8.45 22.48
CA LEU A 98 -4.56 7.86 23.57
C LEU A 98 -4.59 8.75 24.81
N LYS A 99 -3.49 9.41 25.14
CA LYS A 99 -3.46 10.42 26.20
C LYS A 99 -4.33 11.63 25.89
N SER A 100 -4.22 12.14 24.66
CA SER A 100 -5.08 13.25 24.22
C SER A 100 -6.55 12.88 24.28
N HIS A 101 -6.92 11.68 23.87
CA HIS A 101 -8.30 11.19 23.98
C HIS A 101 -8.76 11.05 25.43
N ALA A 102 -7.92 10.50 26.30
CA ALA A 102 -8.22 10.39 27.74
C ALA A 102 -8.46 11.76 28.37
N ASP A 103 -7.57 12.71 28.11
CA ASP A 103 -7.63 14.06 28.69
C ASP A 103 -8.87 14.83 28.26
N HIS A 104 -9.33 14.65 27.02
CA HIS A 104 -10.48 15.37 26.48
C HIS A 104 -11.82 14.69 26.73
N SER A 105 -11.86 13.35 26.80
CA SER A 105 -13.10 12.60 27.03
C SER A 105 -13.36 12.28 28.49
N GLY A 106 -12.31 12.22 29.31
CA GLY A 106 -12.36 11.71 30.68
C GLY A 106 -12.46 10.18 30.77
N GLU A 107 -12.34 9.48 29.64
CA GLU A 107 -12.38 8.02 29.58
C GLU A 107 -11.01 7.41 29.87
N ASN A 108 -10.99 6.17 30.38
CA ASN A 108 -9.76 5.45 30.66
C ASN A 108 -9.31 4.62 29.46
N PHE A 109 -8.13 4.94 28.90
CA PHE A 109 -7.49 4.22 27.78
C PHE A 109 -6.35 3.31 28.23
N GLU A 110 -6.23 3.01 29.54
CA GLU A 110 -5.27 2.04 30.03
C GLU A 110 -5.59 0.62 29.56
N TYR A 111 -4.60 -0.04 29.03
CA TYR A 111 -4.61 -1.48 28.76
C TYR A 111 -4.15 -2.23 30.00
N LEU A 112 -4.89 -3.29 30.38
CA LEU A 112 -4.49 -4.22 31.41
C LEU A 112 -3.88 -5.45 30.72
N ASP A 113 -2.58 -5.65 30.90
CA ASP A 113 -1.90 -6.83 30.38
C ASP A 113 -2.37 -8.08 31.15
N PRO A 114 -2.99 -9.07 30.48
CA PRO A 114 -3.53 -10.26 31.12
C PRO A 114 -2.46 -11.21 31.64
N TYR A 115 -1.20 -11.05 31.24
CA TYR A 115 -0.09 -11.90 31.63
C TYR A 115 0.68 -11.32 32.82
N THR A 116 0.87 -10.01 32.84
CA THR A 116 1.65 -9.32 33.89
C THR A 116 0.79 -8.67 34.94
N ASN A 117 -0.52 -8.43 34.66
CA ASN A 117 -1.44 -7.64 35.48
C ASN A 117 -1.01 -6.14 35.61
N GLU A 118 -0.12 -5.69 34.75
CA GLU A 118 0.30 -4.30 34.69
C GLU A 118 -0.68 -3.46 33.86
N LYS A 119 -0.87 -2.20 34.25
CA LYS A 119 -1.66 -1.23 33.51
C LYS A 119 -0.78 -0.18 32.90
N PHE A 120 -1.02 0.13 31.65
CA PHE A 120 -0.32 1.20 30.94
C PHE A 120 -1.16 1.76 29.79
N ILE A 121 -0.88 2.98 29.36
CA ILE A 121 -1.38 3.51 28.11
C ILE A 121 -0.45 2.99 27.00
N PRO A 122 -0.95 2.21 26.02
CA PRO A 122 -0.10 1.66 24.96
C PRO A 122 0.55 2.74 24.10
N TYR A 123 1.70 2.43 23.54
CA TYR A 123 2.29 3.20 22.46
C TYR A 123 1.76 2.68 21.12
N CYS A 124 1.66 3.56 20.14
CA CYS A 124 1.13 3.26 18.81
C CYS A 124 2.23 3.45 17.76
N VAL A 125 2.41 2.45 16.89
CA VAL A 125 3.17 2.56 15.64
C VAL A 125 2.17 2.47 14.50
N GLU A 126 2.17 3.46 13.61
CA GLU A 126 1.17 3.63 12.56
C GLU A 126 1.83 3.62 11.18
N PRO A 127 1.75 2.51 10.42
CA PRO A 127 1.88 2.50 8.97
C PRO A 127 0.60 3.01 8.30
N SER A 128 0.73 4.04 7.44
CA SER A 128 -0.41 4.67 6.74
C SER A 128 -0.10 4.87 5.27
N LEU A 129 -1.00 4.45 4.37
CA LEU A 129 -0.87 4.64 2.93
C LEU A 129 -2.19 5.02 2.26
N GLY A 130 -2.09 5.73 1.13
CA GLY A 130 -3.24 6.03 0.26
C GLY A 130 -3.46 4.93 -0.76
N ALA A 131 -4.67 4.38 -0.84
CA ALA A 131 -5.02 3.29 -1.75
C ALA A 131 -4.83 3.68 -3.22
N ASP A 132 -5.30 4.88 -3.62
CA ASP A 132 -5.15 5.39 -4.98
C ASP A 132 -3.68 5.60 -5.35
N ARG A 133 -2.88 6.12 -4.41
CA ARG A 133 -1.46 6.38 -4.61
C ARG A 133 -0.66 5.09 -4.78
N VAL A 134 -0.95 4.06 -4.00
CA VAL A 134 -0.29 2.76 -4.14
C VAL A 134 -0.70 2.06 -5.44
N ALA A 135 -1.96 2.17 -5.85
CA ALA A 135 -2.42 1.67 -7.14
C ALA A 135 -1.67 2.34 -8.31
N LEU A 136 -1.53 3.68 -8.26
CA LEU A 136 -0.74 4.42 -9.24
C LEU A 136 0.71 3.98 -9.28
N ALA A 137 1.35 3.78 -8.11
CA ALA A 137 2.74 3.31 -8.03
C ALA A 137 2.93 1.94 -8.69
N PHE A 138 2.03 0.98 -8.42
CA PHE A 138 2.09 -0.34 -9.07
C PHE A 138 1.86 -0.27 -10.57
N LEU A 139 0.96 0.59 -11.05
CA LEU A 139 0.77 0.80 -12.49
C LEU A 139 2.03 1.40 -13.14
N CYS A 140 2.63 2.43 -12.53
CA CYS A 140 3.87 3.03 -13.02
C CYS A 140 5.03 2.02 -13.03
N ASN A 141 5.14 1.21 -11.96
CA ASN A 141 6.18 0.18 -11.86
C ASN A 141 6.04 -0.94 -12.90
N ALA A 142 4.80 -1.26 -13.27
CA ALA A 142 4.48 -2.34 -14.21
C ALA A 142 4.50 -1.91 -15.67
N TYR A 143 4.44 -0.60 -15.94
CA TYR A 143 4.34 -0.06 -17.29
C TYR A 143 5.65 -0.24 -18.07
N GLU A 144 5.52 -0.72 -19.31
CA GLU A 144 6.62 -0.85 -20.28
C GLU A 144 6.12 -0.60 -21.69
N GLU A 145 6.91 0.16 -22.46
CA GLU A 145 6.75 0.28 -23.90
C GLU A 145 7.76 -0.65 -24.58
N GLN A 146 7.27 -1.60 -25.37
CA GLN A 146 8.08 -2.57 -26.09
C GLN A 146 8.08 -2.25 -27.58
N GLU A 147 9.26 -2.00 -28.15
CA GLU A 147 9.44 -1.88 -29.59
C GLU A 147 9.33 -3.27 -30.25
N LEU A 148 8.52 -3.38 -31.28
CA LEU A 148 8.33 -4.58 -32.07
C LEU A 148 9.14 -4.53 -33.37
N GLU A 149 9.36 -5.70 -33.97
CA GLU A 149 9.93 -5.76 -35.33
C GLU A 149 9.03 -5.00 -36.31
N GLY A 150 9.61 -3.98 -36.98
CA GLY A 150 8.86 -3.09 -37.89
C GLY A 150 8.66 -1.68 -37.37
N GLY A 151 9.05 -1.37 -36.13
CA GLY A 151 8.99 -0.03 -35.52
C GLY A 151 7.66 0.28 -34.82
N ASP A 152 6.75 -0.68 -34.73
CA ASP A 152 5.55 -0.54 -33.92
C ASP A 152 5.90 -0.62 -32.42
N VAL A 153 5.12 0.05 -31.59
CA VAL A 153 5.26 0.04 -30.12
C VAL A 153 4.03 -0.55 -29.49
N ARG A 154 4.20 -1.46 -28.54
CA ARG A 154 3.10 -1.94 -27.71
C ARG A 154 3.33 -1.59 -26.25
N THR A 155 2.25 -1.25 -25.55
CA THR A 155 2.25 -1.05 -24.10
C THR A 155 1.96 -2.37 -23.40
N VAL A 156 2.76 -2.70 -22.38
CA VAL A 156 2.60 -3.89 -21.54
C VAL A 156 2.58 -3.46 -20.08
N LEU A 157 1.72 -4.10 -19.30
CA LEU A 157 1.68 -3.97 -17.84
C LEU A 157 2.17 -5.27 -17.20
N HIS A 158 3.38 -5.25 -16.64
CA HIS A 158 3.98 -6.36 -15.92
C HIS A 158 3.51 -6.42 -14.45
N LEU A 159 2.20 -6.53 -14.26
CA LEU A 159 1.63 -6.65 -12.92
C LEU A 159 1.98 -8.00 -12.29
N HIS A 160 2.31 -7.97 -11.00
CA HIS A 160 2.42 -9.19 -10.22
C HIS A 160 1.10 -9.98 -10.28
N PRO A 161 1.11 -11.34 -10.40
CA PRO A 161 -0.12 -12.14 -10.53
C PRO A 161 -1.15 -11.91 -9.41
N ALA A 162 -0.71 -11.57 -8.18
CA ALA A 162 -1.62 -11.22 -7.10
C ALA A 162 -2.40 -9.92 -7.35
N LEU A 163 -1.81 -8.97 -8.09
CA LEU A 163 -2.40 -7.65 -8.38
C LEU A 163 -3.14 -7.61 -9.71
N ALA A 164 -2.82 -8.51 -10.66
CA ALA A 164 -3.50 -8.55 -11.94
C ALA A 164 -5.01 -8.77 -11.75
N PRO A 165 -5.88 -7.91 -12.33
CA PRO A 165 -7.33 -8.03 -12.16
C PRO A 165 -7.85 -9.36 -12.74
N PHE A 166 -7.36 -9.76 -13.91
CA PHE A 166 -7.61 -11.08 -14.48
C PHE A 166 -6.39 -11.98 -14.29
N LYS A 167 -6.63 -13.22 -13.83
CA LYS A 167 -5.55 -14.20 -13.60
C LYS A 167 -5.22 -15.00 -14.86
N CYS A 168 -6.17 -15.12 -15.74
CA CYS A 168 -6.02 -15.75 -17.06
C CYS A 168 -7.12 -15.25 -17.99
N ALA A 169 -6.91 -15.47 -19.30
CA ALA A 169 -7.93 -15.28 -20.33
C ALA A 169 -8.07 -16.56 -21.16
N VAL A 170 -9.27 -16.84 -21.62
CA VAL A 170 -9.55 -17.93 -22.54
C VAL A 170 -9.82 -17.32 -23.91
N LEU A 171 -8.92 -17.58 -24.86
CA LEU A 171 -8.88 -16.98 -26.18
C LEU A 171 -8.96 -18.08 -27.24
N PRO A 172 -10.16 -18.44 -27.74
CA PRO A 172 -10.29 -19.47 -28.80
C PRO A 172 -9.65 -18.99 -30.10
N LEU A 173 -8.86 -19.86 -30.75
CA LEU A 173 -8.21 -19.55 -32.04
C LEU A 173 -9.19 -19.31 -33.19
N SER A 174 -10.42 -19.71 -33.05
CA SER A 174 -11.50 -19.45 -34.00
C SER A 174 -12.85 -19.60 -33.32
N LYS A 175 -13.88 -18.92 -33.86
CA LYS A 175 -15.28 -19.02 -33.37
C LYS A 175 -15.86 -20.43 -33.39
N LYS A 176 -15.32 -21.35 -34.20
CA LYS A 176 -15.70 -22.75 -34.18
C LYS A 176 -15.36 -23.48 -32.89
N LEU A 177 -14.44 -22.96 -32.12
CA LEU A 177 -13.98 -23.52 -30.83
C LEU A 177 -14.65 -22.85 -29.62
N SER A 178 -15.54 -21.86 -29.83
CA SER A 178 -16.13 -21.07 -28.75
C SER A 178 -16.85 -21.94 -27.71
N ASP A 179 -17.64 -22.93 -28.13
CA ASP A 179 -18.35 -23.83 -27.21
C ASP A 179 -17.39 -24.62 -26.32
N GLN A 180 -16.27 -25.09 -26.87
CA GLN A 180 -15.25 -25.81 -26.10
C GLN A 180 -14.49 -24.86 -25.16
N ALA A 181 -14.17 -23.65 -25.63
CA ALA A 181 -13.53 -22.61 -24.86
C ALA A 181 -14.42 -22.15 -23.71
N GLN A 182 -15.74 -22.06 -23.93
CA GLN A 182 -16.71 -21.72 -22.88
C GLN A 182 -16.67 -22.72 -21.72
N VAL A 183 -16.56 -24.02 -22.01
CA VAL A 183 -16.42 -25.05 -20.97
C VAL A 183 -15.16 -24.87 -20.15
N VAL A 184 -14.04 -24.44 -20.77
CA VAL A 184 -12.78 -24.14 -20.07
C VAL A 184 -12.95 -22.91 -19.21
N TYR A 185 -13.54 -21.84 -19.78
CA TYR A 185 -13.83 -20.61 -19.04
C TYR A 185 -14.65 -20.88 -17.78
N GLU A 186 -15.77 -21.60 -17.88
CA GLU A 186 -16.65 -21.91 -16.75
C GLU A 186 -15.96 -22.71 -15.63
N LYS A 187 -14.99 -23.56 -15.96
CA LYS A 187 -14.19 -24.28 -14.97
C LYS A 187 -13.23 -23.35 -14.24
N LEU A 188 -12.56 -22.46 -14.97
CA LEU A 188 -11.60 -21.52 -14.41
C LEU A 188 -12.27 -20.41 -13.62
N ALA A 189 -13.40 -19.88 -14.11
CA ALA A 189 -14.17 -18.81 -13.47
C ALA A 189 -14.69 -19.17 -12.05
N LYS A 190 -14.78 -20.47 -11.73
CA LYS A 190 -15.11 -20.92 -10.35
C LYS A 190 -14.00 -20.66 -9.34
N LYS A 191 -12.78 -20.42 -9.80
CA LYS A 191 -11.59 -20.29 -8.93
C LYS A 191 -10.85 -18.98 -9.10
N PHE A 192 -10.97 -18.35 -10.26
CA PHE A 192 -10.18 -17.16 -10.63
C PHE A 192 -11.08 -16.13 -11.33
N MET A 193 -10.64 -14.88 -11.30
CA MET A 193 -11.11 -13.86 -12.23
C MET A 193 -10.54 -14.19 -13.61
N VAL A 194 -11.41 -14.50 -14.55
CA VAL A 194 -11.06 -14.95 -15.91
C VAL A 194 -11.74 -14.06 -16.92
N ASP A 195 -11.03 -13.71 -17.96
CA ASP A 195 -11.56 -13.03 -19.13
C ASP A 195 -11.82 -14.04 -20.26
N PHE A 196 -12.78 -13.72 -21.14
CA PHE A 196 -13.12 -14.54 -22.31
C PHE A 196 -13.29 -13.62 -23.52
N ASP A 197 -12.48 -13.83 -24.56
CA ASP A 197 -12.54 -13.04 -25.78
C ASP A 197 -12.43 -13.95 -27.01
N GLU A 198 -13.45 -13.90 -27.88
CA GLU A 198 -13.56 -14.70 -29.13
C GLU A 198 -13.47 -13.85 -30.39
N THR A 199 -12.96 -12.61 -30.30
CA THR A 199 -12.84 -11.68 -31.46
C THR A 199 -11.75 -12.09 -32.45
#